data_ca33c5ce6f594a905ee6af1b4d884e26
#
_entry.id   ca33c5ce6f594a905ee6af1b4d884e26
#
_cell.length_a   1.000
_cell.length_b   1.000
_cell.length_c   1.000
_cell.angle_alpha   90.00
_cell.angle_beta   90.00
_cell.angle_gamma   90.00
#
_symmetry.space_group_name_H-M   'P 1'
#
loop_
_entity.id
_entity.type
_entity.pdbx_description
1 polymer ?
#
loop_
_entity_poly.entity_id
_entity_poly.type
_entity_poly.pdbx_seq_one_letter_code
_entity_poly.pdbx_strand_id
1 'polypeptide(L)'
;EIYCTDDAYLLAKDIKLRAIYSKKRLLLGSGVRIVRWADAEGAVSVYDGCDLGISVSSGEQLIVGFDCRFHRLYAPVIRLGQRPDEPDTCPEKRDARIFRMSCTGKPLFHVRYVTEDMRCEDGTVPYTVMTKYDLKVLDGLIVRGDIHSDGAVRIMDNAVVLGNVFAEELISLGRGASVLG
;
A
#
# COMPACT_ATOMS: atom_id res chain seq x y z
N GLU A 1 -1.65 -1.42 8.86
CA GLU A 1 -1.52 -2.68 8.10
C GLU A 1 -2.25 -2.59 6.76
N ILE A 2 -1.76 -3.30 5.77
CA ILE A 2 -2.36 -3.36 4.43
C ILE A 2 -2.83 -4.78 4.18
N TYR A 3 -4.04 -4.93 3.67
CA TYR A 3 -4.59 -6.19 3.19
C TYR A 3 -5.11 -6.02 1.76
N CYS A 4 -4.57 -6.79 0.82
CA CYS A 4 -4.94 -6.76 -0.58
C CYS A 4 -5.40 -8.15 -1.03
N THR A 5 -6.57 -8.26 -1.67
CA THR A 5 -7.08 -9.54 -2.17
C THR A 5 -6.61 -9.88 -3.57
N ASP A 6 -5.90 -8.98 -4.22
CA ASP A 6 -5.23 -9.18 -5.50
C ASP A 6 -3.72 -8.89 -5.39
N ASP A 7 -3.10 -8.45 -6.46
CA ASP A 7 -1.69 -8.07 -6.50
C ASP A 7 -1.44 -6.76 -5.75
N ALA A 8 -0.35 -6.68 -4.99
CA ALA A 8 0.08 -5.45 -4.33
C ALA A 8 1.42 -4.96 -4.90
N TYR A 9 1.46 -3.71 -5.39
CA TYR A 9 2.64 -3.09 -6.00
C TYR A 9 3.04 -1.83 -5.23
N LEU A 10 4.20 -1.87 -4.58
CA LEU A 10 4.76 -0.78 -3.80
C LEU A 10 6.07 -0.31 -4.46
N LEU A 11 5.94 0.34 -5.63
CA LEU A 11 7.08 0.64 -6.52
C LEU A 11 7.75 1.99 -6.25
N ALA A 12 7.10 2.89 -5.52
CA ALA A 12 7.68 4.19 -5.22
C ALA A 12 8.81 4.09 -4.18
N LYS A 13 9.69 5.09 -4.15
CA LYS A 13 10.77 5.19 -3.15
C LYS A 13 10.25 5.68 -1.79
N ASP A 14 10.98 5.35 -0.74
CA ASP A 14 10.77 5.85 0.63
C ASP A 14 9.42 5.46 1.27
N ILE A 15 8.81 4.36 0.79
CA ILE A 15 7.62 3.78 1.40
C ILE A 15 7.96 3.16 2.76
N LYS A 16 7.12 3.44 3.77
CA LYS A 16 7.20 2.81 5.09
C LYS A 16 5.87 2.16 5.45
N LEU A 17 5.91 0.90 5.84
CA LEU A 17 4.75 0.12 6.24
C LEU A 17 4.98 -0.57 7.57
N ARG A 18 3.90 -0.79 8.33
CA ARG A 18 3.96 -1.67 9.48
C ARG A 18 3.92 -3.14 9.07
N ALA A 19 2.93 -3.51 8.27
CA ALA A 19 2.78 -4.85 7.74
C ALA A 19 1.94 -4.85 6.46
N ILE A 20 2.11 -5.87 5.61
CA ILE A 20 1.34 -6.05 4.37
C ILE A 20 1.06 -7.53 4.13
N TYR A 21 -0.19 -7.79 3.72
CA TYR A 21 -0.63 -9.07 3.16
C TYR A 21 -1.17 -8.87 1.75
N SER A 22 -0.81 -9.77 0.85
CA SER A 22 -1.40 -9.85 -0.49
C SER A 22 -1.88 -11.28 -0.76
N LYS A 23 -3.09 -11.45 -1.25
CA LYS A 23 -3.62 -12.77 -1.61
C LYS A 23 -2.98 -13.34 -2.87
N LYS A 24 -2.43 -12.48 -3.73
CA LYS A 24 -1.70 -12.89 -4.92
C LYS A 24 -0.23 -12.47 -4.81
N ARG A 25 0.27 -11.70 -5.75
CA ARG A 25 1.68 -11.30 -5.78
C ARG A 25 1.92 -10.04 -4.95
N LEU A 26 3.09 -9.96 -4.35
CA LEU A 26 3.58 -8.77 -3.67
C LEU A 26 4.88 -8.31 -4.33
N LEU A 27 4.91 -7.06 -4.77
CA LEU A 27 6.10 -6.45 -5.35
C LEU A 27 6.54 -5.24 -4.53
N LEU A 28 7.74 -5.30 -3.98
CA LEU A 28 8.34 -4.26 -3.16
C LEU A 28 9.45 -3.56 -3.94
N GLY A 29 9.24 -2.30 -4.30
CA GLY A 29 10.22 -1.45 -4.98
C GLY A 29 11.45 -1.14 -4.13
N SER A 30 12.44 -0.53 -4.72
CA SER A 30 13.72 -0.24 -4.04
C SER A 30 13.55 0.69 -2.85
N GLY A 31 14.19 0.35 -1.71
CA GLY A 31 14.20 1.16 -0.50
C GLY A 31 12.92 1.11 0.35
N VAL A 32 12.00 0.22 0.04
CA VAL A 32 10.79 -0.01 0.87
C VAL A 32 11.19 -0.51 2.26
N ARG A 33 10.52 0.04 3.30
CA ARG A 33 10.71 -0.37 4.69
C ARG A 33 9.45 -0.97 5.28
N ILE A 34 9.55 -2.19 5.77
CA ILE A 34 8.50 -2.90 6.49
C ILE A 34 8.95 -3.09 7.93
N VAL A 35 8.10 -2.75 8.90
CA VAL A 35 8.49 -2.80 10.32
C VAL A 35 8.30 -4.19 10.90
N ARG A 36 7.25 -4.91 10.52
CA ARG A 36 6.89 -6.20 11.11
C ARG A 36 6.97 -7.36 10.14
N TRP A 37 6.03 -7.43 9.20
CA TRP A 37 5.96 -8.57 8.28
C TRP A 37 5.39 -8.18 6.91
N ALA A 38 5.80 -8.94 5.90
CA ALA A 38 5.20 -8.97 4.57
C ALA A 38 4.85 -10.41 4.23
N ASP A 39 3.64 -10.63 3.75
CA ASP A 39 3.14 -11.96 3.44
C ASP A 39 2.37 -11.96 2.12
N ALA A 40 2.54 -13.01 1.33
CA ALA A 40 1.76 -13.22 0.12
C ALA A 40 1.46 -14.70 -0.09
N GLU A 41 0.24 -15.02 -0.53
CA GLU A 41 -0.08 -16.39 -0.97
C GLU A 41 0.64 -16.75 -2.28
N GLY A 42 0.82 -15.77 -3.17
CA GLY A 42 1.60 -15.92 -4.40
C GLY A 42 3.07 -15.54 -4.22
N ALA A 43 3.72 -15.16 -5.31
CA ALA A 43 5.13 -14.80 -5.34
C ALA A 43 5.39 -13.44 -4.67
N VAL A 44 6.52 -13.33 -3.96
CA VAL A 44 7.05 -12.07 -3.43
C VAL A 44 8.31 -11.68 -4.18
N SER A 45 8.34 -10.47 -4.70
CA SER A 45 9.48 -9.91 -5.40
C SER A 45 9.93 -8.61 -4.71
N VAL A 46 11.19 -8.56 -4.32
CA VAL A 46 11.78 -7.45 -3.57
C VAL A 46 12.95 -6.88 -4.35
N TYR A 47 12.91 -5.59 -4.65
CA TYR A 47 14.03 -4.87 -5.26
C TYR A 47 15.10 -4.50 -4.23
N ASP A 48 16.13 -3.79 -4.68
CA ASP A 48 17.34 -3.52 -3.92
C ASP A 48 17.10 -2.56 -2.72
N GLY A 49 17.90 -2.71 -1.67
CA GLY A 49 17.98 -1.76 -0.55
C GLY A 49 16.77 -1.75 0.39
N CYS A 50 15.95 -2.79 0.38
CA CYS A 50 14.77 -2.88 1.24
C CYS A 50 15.11 -3.30 2.68
N ASP A 51 14.33 -2.78 3.64
CA ASP A 51 14.32 -3.26 5.03
C ASP A 51 12.99 -3.99 5.26
N LEU A 52 13.06 -5.31 5.36
CA LEU A 52 11.90 -6.19 5.33
C LEU A 52 11.38 -6.58 6.74
N GLY A 53 11.90 -5.95 7.77
CA GLY A 53 11.46 -6.14 9.14
C GLY A 53 11.66 -7.56 9.68
N ILE A 54 10.66 -8.06 10.41
CA ILE A 54 10.80 -9.32 11.18
C ILE A 54 10.66 -10.55 10.29
N SER A 55 9.70 -10.57 9.36
CA SER A 55 9.49 -11.74 8.51
C SER A 55 8.90 -11.38 7.15
N VAL A 56 9.32 -12.15 6.15
CA VAL A 56 8.69 -12.16 4.84
C VAL A 56 8.33 -13.59 4.49
N SER A 57 7.08 -13.80 4.06
CA SER A 57 6.61 -15.12 3.64
C SER A 57 5.96 -15.07 2.25
N SER A 58 6.10 -16.17 1.53
CA SER A 58 5.50 -16.36 0.21
C SER A 58 5.03 -17.80 0.07
N GLY A 59 3.84 -17.99 -0.47
CA GLY A 59 3.32 -19.33 -0.78
C GLY A 59 3.97 -19.99 -2.00
N GLU A 60 4.63 -19.22 -2.85
CA GLU A 60 5.25 -19.74 -4.09
C GLU A 60 6.77 -19.53 -4.09
N GLN A 61 7.22 -18.33 -4.34
CA GLN A 61 8.64 -18.00 -4.41
C GLN A 61 8.93 -16.61 -3.86
N LEU A 62 10.11 -16.44 -3.30
CA LEU A 62 10.62 -15.18 -2.80
C LEU A 62 11.92 -14.81 -3.54
N ILE A 63 11.89 -13.71 -4.27
CA ILE A 63 13.07 -13.15 -4.96
C ILE A 63 13.45 -11.87 -4.22
N VAL A 64 14.68 -11.78 -3.71
CA VAL A 64 15.18 -10.63 -2.97
C VAL A 64 16.40 -10.06 -3.67
N GLY A 65 16.35 -8.78 -3.99
CA GLY A 65 17.42 -8.01 -4.61
C GLY A 65 18.66 -7.86 -3.73
N PHE A 66 19.51 -6.92 -4.09
CA PHE A 66 20.77 -6.66 -3.37
C PHE A 66 20.55 -5.71 -2.19
N ASP A 67 21.46 -5.73 -1.22
CA ASP A 67 21.51 -4.82 -0.06
C ASP A 67 20.21 -4.78 0.78
N CYS A 68 19.44 -5.86 0.77
CA CYS A 68 18.22 -5.98 1.57
C CYS A 68 18.52 -6.47 2.98
N ARG A 69 17.79 -5.94 3.98
CA ARG A 69 17.83 -6.37 5.38
C ARG A 69 16.57 -7.15 5.72
N PHE A 70 16.71 -8.25 6.42
CA PHE A 70 15.60 -9.10 6.88
C PHE A 70 16.04 -9.95 8.08
N HIS A 71 15.06 -10.40 8.87
CA HIS A 71 15.33 -11.36 9.94
C HIS A 71 14.95 -12.80 9.55
N ARG A 72 13.76 -12.98 8.94
CA ARG A 72 13.27 -14.30 8.56
C ARG A 72 12.64 -14.28 7.18
N LEU A 73 12.90 -15.30 6.39
CA LEU A 73 12.29 -15.52 5.08
C LEU A 73 11.66 -16.92 5.04
N TYR A 74 10.45 -17.02 4.51
CA TYR A 74 9.74 -18.28 4.34
C TYR A 74 9.16 -18.35 2.93
N ALA A 75 9.59 -19.34 2.16
CA ALA A 75 8.98 -19.66 0.86
C ALA A 75 9.44 -21.05 0.40
N PRO A 76 8.69 -21.75 -0.46
CA PRO A 76 9.15 -22.98 -1.10
C PRO A 76 10.44 -22.79 -1.90
N VAL A 77 10.61 -21.61 -2.52
CA VAL A 77 11.82 -21.24 -3.27
C VAL A 77 12.24 -19.84 -2.85
N ILE A 78 13.51 -19.68 -2.43
CA ILE A 78 14.10 -18.39 -2.08
C ILE A 78 15.33 -18.13 -2.97
N ARG A 79 15.35 -16.97 -3.62
CA ARG A 79 16.45 -16.49 -4.43
C ARG A 79 16.94 -15.16 -3.89
N LEU A 80 18.21 -15.08 -3.51
CA LEU A 80 18.85 -13.88 -2.96
C LEU A 80 19.84 -13.29 -3.95
N GLY A 81 19.97 -11.97 -3.96
CA GLY A 81 20.89 -11.26 -4.84
C GLY A 81 20.49 -11.34 -6.31
N GLN A 82 19.18 -11.44 -6.58
CA GLN A 82 18.65 -11.44 -7.93
C GLN A 82 17.58 -10.34 -8.03
N ARG A 83 17.71 -9.45 -8.99
CA ARG A 83 16.65 -8.49 -9.27
C ARG A 83 15.45 -9.20 -9.87
N PRO A 84 14.24 -8.90 -9.37
CA PRO A 84 13.02 -9.33 -10.05
C PRO A 84 12.96 -8.72 -11.45
N ASP A 85 12.32 -9.43 -12.39
CA ASP A 85 12.00 -8.85 -13.69
C ASP A 85 11.08 -7.62 -13.50
N GLU A 86 11.25 -6.59 -14.33
CA GLU A 86 10.38 -5.41 -14.25
C GLU A 86 8.92 -5.83 -14.47
N PRO A 87 8.00 -5.37 -13.63
CA PRO A 87 6.59 -5.70 -13.82
C PRO A 87 6.11 -5.06 -15.14
N ASP A 88 5.46 -5.86 -15.97
CA ASP A 88 4.70 -5.33 -17.09
C ASP A 88 3.68 -4.31 -16.54
N THR A 89 4.00 -3.04 -16.79
CA THR A 89 3.21 -1.82 -16.57
C THR A 89 2.10 -1.85 -15.52
N CYS A 90 2.24 -0.96 -14.51
CA CYS A 90 1.13 -0.55 -13.64
C CYS A 90 -0.13 -0.22 -14.49
N PRO A 91 -1.29 -0.78 -14.23
CA PRO A 91 -2.48 -0.54 -15.04
C PRO A 91 -2.85 0.94 -15.06
N GLU A 92 -3.00 1.47 -16.27
CA GLU A 92 -3.23 2.90 -16.52
C GLU A 92 -4.59 3.40 -16.01
N LYS A 93 -4.59 4.68 -15.71
CA LYS A 93 -5.62 5.57 -15.17
C LYS A 93 -7.01 5.38 -15.75
N ARG A 94 -7.99 5.18 -14.86
CA ARG A 94 -9.40 5.49 -15.15
C ARG A 94 -9.77 6.82 -14.48
N ASP A 95 -10.36 7.74 -15.26
CA ASP A 95 -10.79 9.07 -14.79
C ASP A 95 -11.91 8.98 -13.75
N ALA A 96 -11.75 9.70 -12.67
CA ALA A 96 -12.73 9.75 -11.60
C ALA A 96 -13.18 11.20 -11.27
N ARG A 97 -14.45 11.36 -10.93
CA ARG A 97 -15.09 12.64 -10.62
C ARG A 97 -15.00 12.99 -9.13
N ILE A 98 -14.81 14.27 -8.82
CA ILE A 98 -14.69 14.82 -7.46
C ILE A 98 -16.09 15.06 -6.87
N PHE A 99 -16.32 14.65 -5.61
CA PHE A 99 -17.50 14.99 -4.82
C PHE A 99 -17.10 15.77 -3.56
N ARG A 100 -17.84 16.86 -3.26
CA ARG A 100 -17.68 17.64 -2.03
C ARG A 100 -18.59 17.08 -0.93
N MET A 101 -18.08 16.97 0.29
CA MET A 101 -18.87 16.57 1.47
C MET A 101 -18.54 17.41 2.71
N SER A 102 -19.56 17.57 3.58
CA SER A 102 -19.46 18.35 4.82
C SER A 102 -18.94 17.54 6.02
N CYS A 103 -18.22 18.22 6.90
CA CYS A 103 -17.55 17.65 8.06
C CYS A 103 -18.52 17.22 9.18
N THR A 104 -18.93 15.97 9.20
CA THR A 104 -19.57 15.36 10.37
C THR A 104 -19.04 13.94 10.52
N GLY A 105 -18.35 13.62 11.59
CA GLY A 105 -17.60 12.37 11.87
C GLY A 105 -18.24 11.00 11.55
N LYS A 106 -19.00 10.91 10.47
CA LYS A 106 -19.59 9.67 9.94
C LYS A 106 -18.67 9.04 8.90
N PRO A 107 -18.67 7.71 8.76
CA PRO A 107 -17.92 7.06 7.69
C PRO A 107 -18.31 7.62 6.33
N LEU A 108 -17.34 7.88 5.49
CA LEU A 108 -17.55 8.35 4.12
C LEU A 108 -17.81 7.14 3.22
N PHE A 109 -18.99 7.14 2.59
CA PHE A 109 -19.36 6.10 1.62
C PHE A 109 -19.31 6.64 0.20
N HIS A 110 -18.94 5.80 -0.76
CA HIS A 110 -18.92 6.12 -2.19
C HIS A 110 -17.96 7.24 -2.63
N VAL A 111 -16.93 7.50 -1.84
CA VAL A 111 -15.90 8.47 -2.16
C VAL A 111 -14.88 7.84 -3.11
N ARG A 112 -14.42 8.60 -4.10
CA ARG A 112 -13.34 8.17 -5.02
C ARG A 112 -12.02 8.90 -4.76
N TYR A 113 -12.09 10.03 -4.05
CA TYR A 113 -10.91 10.82 -3.69
C TYR A 113 -11.00 11.27 -2.24
N VAL A 114 -9.89 11.17 -1.55
CA VAL A 114 -9.65 11.91 -0.31
C VAL A 114 -8.87 13.16 -0.69
N THR A 115 -9.44 14.33 -0.43
CA THR A 115 -8.95 15.64 -0.88
C THR A 115 -8.66 16.56 0.31
N GLU A 116 -7.97 17.68 0.05
CA GLU A 116 -7.66 18.69 1.07
C GLU A 116 -8.89 19.29 1.74
N ASP A 117 -10.00 19.42 1.01
CA ASP A 117 -11.26 19.95 1.54
C ASP A 117 -11.84 19.10 2.69
N MET A 118 -11.35 17.88 2.87
CA MET A 118 -11.75 16.96 3.94
C MET A 118 -10.92 17.13 5.21
N ARG A 119 -9.91 17.98 5.21
CA ARG A 119 -9.09 18.25 6.39
C ARG A 119 -9.90 18.98 7.46
N CYS A 120 -9.67 18.60 8.71
CA CYS A 120 -10.10 19.36 9.87
C CYS A 120 -9.06 20.45 10.23
N GLU A 121 -9.36 21.23 11.27
CA GLU A 121 -8.49 22.30 11.76
C GLU A 121 -7.08 21.82 12.16
N ASP A 122 -6.94 20.55 12.55
CA ASP A 122 -5.66 19.92 12.86
C ASP A 122 -4.85 19.46 11.63
N GLY A 123 -5.34 19.76 10.43
CA GLY A 123 -4.70 19.39 9.16
C GLY A 123 -4.85 17.93 8.74
N THR A 124 -5.62 17.14 9.47
CA THR A 124 -5.85 15.72 9.19
C THR A 124 -7.25 15.44 8.63
N VAL A 125 -7.41 14.32 7.91
CA VAL A 125 -8.70 13.79 7.48
C VAL A 125 -9.15 12.74 8.49
N PRO A 126 -10.16 13.01 9.35
CA PRO A 126 -10.48 12.17 10.49
C PRO A 126 -11.41 10.99 10.16
N TYR A 127 -11.70 10.76 8.89
CA TYR A 127 -12.74 9.82 8.48
C TYR A 127 -12.21 8.44 8.16
N THR A 128 -13.00 7.41 8.51
CA THR A 128 -12.92 6.10 7.88
C THR A 128 -13.61 6.16 6.52
N VAL A 129 -12.94 5.72 5.47
CA VAL A 129 -13.45 5.73 4.09
C VAL A 129 -13.84 4.32 3.70
N MET A 130 -15.11 4.14 3.31
CA MET A 130 -15.63 2.88 2.79
C MET A 130 -16.23 3.13 1.39
N THR A 131 -15.71 2.47 0.38
CA THR A 131 -16.16 2.70 -1.00
C THR A 131 -16.20 1.41 -1.80
N LYS A 132 -17.10 1.35 -2.78
CA LYS A 132 -17.18 0.28 -3.79
C LYS A 132 -16.38 0.60 -5.06
N TYR A 133 -15.67 1.71 -5.06
CA TYR A 133 -14.97 2.23 -6.24
C TYR A 133 -13.48 2.35 -5.96
N ASP A 134 -12.70 2.51 -7.03
CA ASP A 134 -11.31 2.93 -6.90
C ASP A 134 -11.22 4.20 -6.05
N LEU A 135 -10.29 4.19 -5.09
CA LEU A 135 -10.05 5.30 -4.18
C LEU A 135 -8.65 5.88 -4.42
N LYS A 136 -8.56 7.19 -4.41
CA LYS A 136 -7.30 7.92 -4.47
C LYS A 136 -7.17 8.86 -3.27
N VAL A 137 -6.12 8.68 -2.48
CA VAL A 137 -5.70 9.62 -1.44
C VAL A 137 -4.69 10.57 -2.06
N LEU A 138 -4.97 11.88 -2.07
CA LEU A 138 -4.10 12.86 -2.71
C LEU A 138 -2.81 13.13 -1.92
N ASP A 139 -1.88 13.82 -2.58
CA ASP A 139 -0.54 14.08 -2.06
C ASP A 139 -0.55 14.78 -0.69
N GLY A 140 0.33 14.36 0.20
CA GLY A 140 0.58 15.00 1.49
C GLY A 140 -0.58 14.96 2.50
N LEU A 141 -1.64 14.20 2.24
CA LEU A 141 -2.76 14.07 3.17
C LEU A 141 -2.44 13.12 4.32
N ILE A 142 -2.93 13.46 5.51
CA ILE A 142 -2.87 12.58 6.69
C ILE A 142 -4.28 12.08 6.98
N VAL A 143 -4.55 10.82 6.73
CA VAL A 143 -5.82 10.15 7.02
C VAL A 143 -5.72 9.42 8.36
N ARG A 144 -6.59 9.75 9.32
CA ARG A 144 -6.60 9.11 10.65
C ARG A 144 -7.40 7.82 10.70
N GLY A 145 -8.43 7.73 9.86
CA GLY A 145 -9.30 6.56 9.81
C GLY A 145 -8.77 5.44 8.93
N ASP A 146 -9.50 4.34 8.93
CA ASP A 146 -9.25 3.20 8.04
C ASP A 146 -9.73 3.49 6.61
N ILE A 147 -9.15 2.81 5.66
CA ILE A 147 -9.57 2.84 4.25
C ILE A 147 -9.99 1.44 3.84
N HIS A 148 -11.20 1.32 3.33
CA HIS A 148 -11.75 0.08 2.79
C HIS A 148 -12.33 0.35 1.40
N SER A 149 -11.86 -0.37 0.39
CA SER A 149 -12.30 -0.25 -1.00
C SER A 149 -12.53 -1.62 -1.63
N ASP A 150 -13.68 -1.79 -2.29
CA ASP A 150 -13.94 -2.98 -3.14
C ASP A 150 -13.17 -2.87 -4.49
N GLY A 151 -12.59 -1.73 -4.81
CA GLY A 151 -11.74 -1.49 -5.97
C GLY A 151 -10.27 -1.29 -5.58
N ALA A 152 -9.55 -0.55 -6.41
CA ALA A 152 -8.15 -0.20 -6.17
C ALA A 152 -7.99 0.98 -5.21
N VAL A 153 -6.95 0.96 -4.37
CA VAL A 153 -6.54 2.09 -3.53
C VAL A 153 -5.18 2.62 -4.00
N ARG A 154 -5.13 3.91 -4.31
CA ARG A 154 -3.90 4.63 -4.65
C ARG A 154 -3.63 5.70 -3.62
N ILE A 155 -2.57 5.53 -2.84
CA ILE A 155 -2.09 6.52 -1.87
C ILE A 155 -0.95 7.28 -2.54
N MET A 156 -1.16 8.57 -2.77
CA MET A 156 -0.23 9.40 -3.53
C MET A 156 0.99 9.84 -2.71
N ASP A 157 1.84 10.67 -3.30
CA ASP A 157 3.14 11.03 -2.73
C ASP A 157 3.00 11.72 -1.35
N ASN A 158 3.84 11.32 -0.40
CA ASN A 158 3.91 11.84 0.97
C ASN A 158 2.60 11.75 1.78
N ALA A 159 1.59 11.03 1.30
CA ALA A 159 0.35 10.82 2.06
C ALA A 159 0.58 9.79 3.18
N VAL A 160 -0.07 10.01 4.32
CA VAL A 160 0.03 9.16 5.51
C VAL A 160 -1.35 8.64 5.88
N VAL A 161 -1.49 7.34 6.02
CA VAL A 161 -2.68 6.70 6.59
C VAL A 161 -2.31 6.13 7.95
N LEU A 162 -2.90 6.68 9.02
CA LEU A 162 -2.65 6.21 10.40
C LEU A 162 -3.46 4.96 10.74
N GLY A 163 -4.54 4.72 10.00
CA GLY A 163 -5.36 3.50 10.07
C GLY A 163 -4.90 2.40 9.12
N ASN A 164 -5.71 1.35 9.03
CA ASN A 164 -5.50 0.22 8.13
C ASN A 164 -6.00 0.52 6.71
N VAL A 165 -5.40 -0.12 5.71
CA VAL A 165 -5.85 -0.03 4.32
C VAL A 165 -6.22 -1.42 3.81
N PHE A 166 -7.43 -1.53 3.30
CA PHE A 166 -7.97 -2.72 2.68
C PHE A 166 -8.41 -2.40 1.25
N ALA A 167 -8.05 -3.23 0.28
CA ALA A 167 -8.51 -3.13 -1.10
C ALA A 167 -8.73 -4.53 -1.70
N GLU A 168 -9.80 -4.69 -2.48
CA GLU A 168 -10.09 -5.96 -3.16
C GLU A 168 -9.34 -6.11 -4.49
N GLU A 169 -8.91 -5.03 -5.12
CA GLU A 169 -8.20 -5.12 -6.41
C GLU A 169 -6.70 -4.85 -6.23
N LEU A 170 -6.31 -3.59 -6.13
CA LEU A 170 -4.91 -3.17 -6.17
C LEU A 170 -4.62 -2.15 -5.08
N ILE A 171 -3.46 -2.25 -4.43
CA ILE A 171 -2.91 -1.17 -3.60
C ILE A 171 -1.62 -0.66 -4.24
N SER A 172 -1.54 0.65 -4.43
CA SER A 172 -0.34 1.34 -4.86
C SER A 172 -0.03 2.52 -3.94
N LEU A 173 1.25 2.68 -3.60
CA LEU A 173 1.73 3.77 -2.77
C LEU A 173 2.71 4.63 -3.55
N GLY A 174 2.54 5.94 -3.45
CA GLY A 174 3.43 6.96 -3.99
C GLY A 174 4.72 7.12 -3.17
N ARG A 175 5.59 7.99 -3.62
CA ARG A 175 6.87 8.27 -2.96
C ARG A 175 6.63 8.85 -1.57
N GLY A 176 7.33 8.34 -0.56
CA GLY A 176 7.22 8.82 0.83
C GLY A 176 5.87 8.51 1.50
N ALA A 177 4.97 7.79 0.85
CA ALA A 177 3.71 7.38 1.45
C ALA A 177 3.93 6.42 2.62
N SER A 178 3.06 6.49 3.63
CA SER A 178 3.16 5.68 4.84
C SER A 178 1.79 5.15 5.28
N VAL A 179 1.74 3.89 5.69
CA VAL A 179 0.57 3.27 6.34
C VAL A 179 1.02 2.69 7.67
N LEU A 180 0.47 3.21 8.77
CA LEU A 180 1.00 2.99 10.12
C LEU A 180 0.02 2.28 11.06
N GLY A 181 -1.18 1.96 10.60
CA GLY A 181 -2.21 1.23 11.33
C GLY A 181 -1.94 -0.26 11.57
#